data_9885896cfc331ebfd81e81f82212ee42
#
_entry.id   9885896cfc331ebfd81e81f82212ee42
#
_cell.length_a   1.000
_cell.length_b   1.000
_cell.length_c   1.000
_cell.angle_alpha   90.00
_cell.angle_beta   90.00
_cell.angle_gamma   90.00
#
_symmetry.space_group_name_H-M   'P 1'
#
loop_
_entity.id
_entity.type
_entity.pdbx_description
1 polymer ?
#
loop_
_entity_poly.entity_id
_entity_poly.type
_entity_poly.pdbx_seq_one_letter_code
_entity_poly.pdbx_strand_id
1 'polypeptide(L)'
;MLTAECFPYNKLMHRVYLDNNASTPVLPEVFEAMKPYYLERFGNASSIHHYGQHARAAVERARASVAALLNARPAEIVLTSGGTEADNLGIFGFVSKGDHVITSSIEHSAVLNTCKRLEQMGCEVTYVPVNDRCEIDPQDIQAALRPTTKLITIMMANNETGVLQPVEEVGRIAKEADVFFHTDAIQAAGKVPVDVQKIACDALSISGHKIHGPQGTGALFLKKGTLIQPLLYGGNHERQRRAGTENLPGIVGLGKAAEISREWLAGNGPTEMATTRNQLENALQRAMEDVGVNGKGAPRVPNTTNVYVDHIEGEALVIALDLKGLAVSSGAACSSGAIEPSHVLLAMRLPHPRARGSIRISLGKQTTQEEVDFAIRIIPETVARLREISPVYQKQPVG
;
A
#
# COMPACT_ATOMS: atom_id res chain seq x y z
N MET A 1 7.89 -7.76 -39.76
CA MET A 1 6.62 -8.19 -39.13
C MET A 1 6.97 -9.33 -38.16
N LEU A 2 7.24 -9.03 -36.92
CA LEU A 2 7.38 -10.02 -35.85
C LEU A 2 5.97 -10.22 -35.27
N THR A 3 5.35 -11.31 -35.61
CA THR A 3 4.06 -11.74 -35.07
C THR A 3 4.29 -12.09 -33.60
N ALA A 4 3.51 -11.47 -32.72
CA ALA A 4 3.49 -11.74 -31.29
C ALA A 4 2.82 -13.10 -31.00
N GLU A 5 3.49 -14.18 -31.35
CA GLU A 5 3.21 -15.54 -30.88
C GLU A 5 4.23 -15.89 -29.78
N CYS A 6 4.25 -15.10 -28.73
CA CYS A 6 4.97 -15.45 -27.52
C CYS A 6 4.04 -16.12 -26.54
N PHE A 7 4.29 -17.41 -26.33
CA PHE A 7 3.73 -18.35 -25.36
C PHE A 7 2.26 -18.76 -25.59
N PRO A 8 1.99 -20.04 -25.81
CA PRO A 8 0.64 -20.56 -25.72
C PRO A 8 0.21 -20.42 -24.24
N TYR A 9 -0.53 -19.36 -23.94
CA TYR A 9 -1.26 -19.23 -22.70
C TYR A 9 -2.18 -20.45 -22.62
N ASN A 10 -1.79 -21.43 -21.82
CA ASN A 10 -2.49 -22.69 -21.68
C ASN A 10 -3.89 -22.36 -21.14
N LYS A 11 -4.90 -22.40 -21.99
CA LYS A 11 -6.30 -22.02 -21.76
C LYS A 11 -7.01 -22.84 -20.66
N LEU A 12 -6.29 -23.75 -19.98
CA LEU A 12 -6.82 -24.73 -19.05
C LEU A 12 -6.39 -24.55 -17.59
N MET A 13 -5.48 -23.61 -17.28
CA MET A 13 -5.08 -23.40 -15.88
C MET A 13 -5.87 -22.24 -15.30
N HIS A 14 -6.78 -22.51 -14.38
CA HIS A 14 -7.43 -21.52 -13.55
C HIS A 14 -6.35 -20.79 -12.73
N ARG A 15 -6.17 -19.48 -12.95
CA ARG A 15 -5.19 -18.67 -12.21
C ARG A 15 -5.90 -17.84 -11.16
N VAL A 16 -5.44 -17.96 -9.93
CA VAL A 16 -5.94 -17.24 -8.76
C VAL A 16 -4.93 -16.14 -8.38
N TYR A 17 -5.41 -14.91 -8.21
CA TYR A 17 -4.59 -13.76 -7.88
C TYR A 17 -4.86 -13.27 -6.46
N LEU A 18 -3.95 -13.56 -5.55
CA LEU A 18 -4.00 -13.14 -4.14
C LEU A 18 -2.81 -12.25 -3.74
N ASP A 19 -2.42 -11.34 -4.64
CA ASP A 19 -1.35 -10.34 -4.41
C ASP A 19 -1.85 -8.90 -4.58
N ASN A 20 -3.05 -8.61 -4.08
CA ASN A 20 -3.70 -7.30 -4.24
C ASN A 20 -2.99 -6.14 -3.50
N ASN A 21 -2.09 -6.43 -2.58
CA ASN A 21 -1.23 -5.40 -1.98
C ASN A 21 -0.10 -4.94 -2.91
N ALA A 22 0.31 -5.76 -3.89
CA ALA A 22 1.25 -5.33 -4.92
C ALA A 22 0.56 -4.43 -5.96
N SER A 23 -0.57 -4.87 -6.51
CA SER A 23 -1.45 -4.08 -7.38
C SER A 23 -2.82 -4.75 -7.42
N THR A 24 -3.87 -3.98 -7.59
CA THR A 24 -5.22 -4.52 -7.78
C THR A 24 -5.60 -4.48 -9.26
N PRO A 25 -6.39 -5.43 -9.76
CA PRO A 25 -7.02 -5.28 -11.07
C PRO A 25 -7.95 -4.06 -11.06
N VAL A 26 -8.01 -3.34 -12.17
CA VAL A 26 -8.98 -2.26 -12.36
C VAL A 26 -10.38 -2.85 -12.44
N LEU A 27 -11.34 -2.31 -11.66
CA LEU A 27 -12.71 -2.74 -11.73
C LEU A 27 -13.35 -2.41 -13.09
N PRO A 28 -14.25 -3.25 -13.63
CA PRO A 28 -14.96 -2.97 -14.89
C PRO A 28 -15.63 -1.59 -14.90
N GLU A 29 -16.29 -1.20 -13.81
CA GLU A 29 -16.97 0.09 -13.67
C GLU A 29 -15.98 1.27 -13.70
N VAL A 30 -14.77 1.08 -13.20
CA VAL A 30 -13.69 2.06 -13.26
C VAL A 30 -13.20 2.20 -14.70
N PHE A 31 -12.96 1.07 -15.39
CA PHE A 31 -12.53 1.07 -16.78
C PHE A 31 -13.55 1.74 -17.69
N GLU A 32 -14.84 1.40 -17.57
CA GLU A 32 -15.92 2.01 -18.36
C GLU A 32 -16.05 3.53 -18.08
N ALA A 33 -15.80 3.98 -16.86
CA ALA A 33 -15.76 5.42 -16.54
C ALA A 33 -14.59 6.14 -17.22
N MET A 34 -13.42 5.49 -17.37
CA MET A 34 -12.23 6.03 -18.02
C MET A 34 -12.34 6.10 -19.55
N LYS A 35 -12.95 5.09 -20.15
CA LYS A 35 -12.97 4.83 -21.59
C LYS A 35 -13.37 6.03 -22.47
N PRO A 36 -14.43 6.81 -22.17
CA PRO A 36 -14.80 7.96 -22.99
C PRO A 36 -13.72 9.06 -23.06
N TYR A 37 -12.87 9.14 -22.04
CA TYR A 37 -11.85 10.21 -21.95
C TYR A 37 -10.60 9.94 -22.79
N TYR A 38 -10.50 8.77 -23.42
CA TYR A 38 -9.44 8.47 -24.37
C TYR A 38 -9.78 8.94 -25.80
N LEU A 39 -11.05 8.82 -26.21
CA LEU A 39 -11.43 9.03 -27.61
C LEU A 39 -12.46 10.15 -27.82
N GLU A 40 -13.42 10.30 -26.91
CA GLU A 40 -14.59 11.18 -27.12
C GLU A 40 -14.51 12.48 -26.31
N ARG A 41 -14.10 12.38 -25.02
CA ARG A 41 -14.09 13.49 -24.04
C ARG A 41 -12.68 13.91 -23.67
N PHE A 42 -11.77 13.83 -24.62
CA PHE A 42 -10.39 14.30 -24.44
C PHE A 42 -10.34 15.83 -24.31
N GLY A 43 -9.27 16.34 -23.79
CA GLY A 43 -9.02 17.78 -23.69
C GLY A 43 -8.03 18.12 -22.59
N ASN A 44 -7.40 19.29 -22.71
CA ASN A 44 -6.54 19.79 -21.65
C ASN A 44 -7.39 20.64 -20.68
N ALA A 45 -7.42 20.27 -19.39
CA ALA A 45 -8.23 20.96 -18.38
C ALA A 45 -7.84 22.44 -18.16
N SER A 46 -6.70 22.88 -18.66
CA SER A 46 -6.27 24.29 -18.63
C SER A 46 -6.85 25.14 -19.77
N SER A 47 -7.42 24.51 -20.82
CA SER A 47 -7.98 25.22 -21.96
C SER A 47 -9.35 25.85 -21.66
N ILE A 48 -9.60 27.04 -22.23
CA ILE A 48 -10.85 27.79 -21.99
C ILE A 48 -12.03 27.34 -22.86
N HIS A 49 -11.77 26.60 -23.96
CA HIS A 49 -12.79 26.14 -24.88
C HIS A 49 -13.55 24.92 -24.31
N HIS A 50 -14.65 24.54 -24.97
CA HIS A 50 -15.57 23.49 -24.56
C HIS A 50 -14.88 22.18 -24.09
N TYR A 51 -13.93 21.64 -24.86
CA TYR A 51 -13.20 20.42 -24.49
C TYR A 51 -12.42 20.57 -23.18
N GLY A 52 -11.77 21.71 -22.99
CA GLY A 52 -11.01 21.97 -21.74
C GLY A 52 -11.93 22.13 -20.53
N GLN A 53 -13.07 22.81 -20.68
CA GLN A 53 -14.05 22.96 -19.60
C GLN A 53 -14.64 21.61 -19.17
N HIS A 54 -14.93 20.71 -20.13
CA HIS A 54 -15.41 19.35 -19.85
C HIS A 54 -14.33 18.52 -19.13
N ALA A 55 -13.08 18.58 -19.57
CA ALA A 55 -11.95 17.93 -18.93
C ALA A 55 -11.77 18.43 -17.48
N ARG A 56 -11.79 19.74 -17.28
CA ARG A 56 -11.71 20.36 -15.95
C ARG A 56 -12.83 19.93 -15.03
N ALA A 57 -14.08 19.90 -15.53
CA ALA A 57 -15.21 19.44 -14.74
C ALA A 57 -15.06 17.96 -14.32
N ALA A 58 -14.48 17.11 -15.19
CA ALA A 58 -14.22 15.71 -14.86
C ALA A 58 -13.13 15.56 -13.79
N VAL A 59 -12.03 16.30 -13.92
CA VAL A 59 -10.95 16.35 -12.90
C VAL A 59 -11.49 16.78 -11.54
N GLU A 60 -12.30 17.86 -11.49
CA GLU A 60 -12.84 18.36 -10.22
C GLU A 60 -13.88 17.38 -9.60
N ARG A 61 -14.67 16.67 -10.39
CA ARG A 61 -15.53 15.60 -9.86
C ARG A 61 -14.70 14.47 -9.26
N ALA A 62 -13.68 13.99 -9.95
CA ALA A 62 -12.79 12.95 -9.44
C ALA A 62 -12.09 13.38 -8.15
N ARG A 63 -11.63 14.63 -8.10
CA ARG A 63 -11.03 15.24 -6.90
C ARG A 63 -12.03 15.25 -5.72
N ALA A 64 -13.28 15.57 -5.97
CA ALA A 64 -14.33 15.55 -4.95
C ALA A 64 -14.60 14.13 -4.42
N SER A 65 -14.58 13.12 -5.29
CA SER A 65 -14.74 11.72 -4.88
C SER A 65 -13.58 11.23 -4.00
N VAL A 66 -12.34 11.59 -4.36
CA VAL A 66 -11.16 11.30 -3.52
C VAL A 66 -11.25 12.02 -2.18
N ALA A 67 -11.63 13.29 -2.16
CA ALA A 67 -11.83 14.05 -0.92
C ALA A 67 -12.88 13.40 -0.01
N ALA A 68 -14.00 12.96 -0.58
CA ALA A 68 -15.06 12.29 0.16
C ALA A 68 -14.61 10.93 0.78
N LEU A 69 -13.71 10.20 0.11
CA LEU A 69 -13.12 8.97 0.66
C LEU A 69 -12.30 9.22 1.92
N LEU A 70 -11.65 10.40 2.01
CA LEU A 70 -10.73 10.77 3.09
C LEU A 70 -11.35 11.68 4.16
N ASN A 71 -12.64 12.01 4.05
CA ASN A 71 -13.30 13.06 4.85
C ASN A 71 -12.58 14.43 4.77
N ALA A 72 -12.12 14.77 3.57
CA ALA A 72 -11.40 16.00 3.24
C ALA A 72 -12.24 16.94 2.36
N ARG A 73 -11.74 18.13 2.11
CA ARG A 73 -12.31 19.09 1.12
C ARG A 73 -11.62 18.90 -0.24
N PRO A 74 -12.31 19.08 -1.38
CA PRO A 74 -11.68 18.96 -2.69
C PRO A 74 -10.46 19.87 -2.87
N ALA A 75 -10.45 21.05 -2.23
CA ALA A 75 -9.33 21.98 -2.28
C ALA A 75 -8.06 21.47 -1.57
N GLU A 76 -8.17 20.45 -0.76
CA GLU A 76 -7.08 19.83 0.01
C GLU A 76 -6.48 18.62 -0.71
N ILE A 77 -7.00 18.24 -1.87
CA ILE A 77 -6.47 17.14 -2.68
C ILE A 77 -5.55 17.67 -3.78
N VAL A 78 -4.34 17.14 -3.83
CA VAL A 78 -3.36 17.32 -4.90
C VAL A 78 -3.23 16.01 -5.66
N LEU A 79 -3.53 16.02 -6.96
CA LEU A 79 -3.47 14.83 -7.80
C LEU A 79 -2.00 14.55 -8.20
N THR A 80 -1.58 13.31 -8.09
CA THR A 80 -0.20 12.85 -8.37
C THR A 80 -0.20 11.66 -9.33
N SER A 81 0.97 11.24 -9.79
CA SER A 81 1.12 10.07 -10.66
C SER A 81 1.11 8.73 -9.90
N GLY A 82 1.01 8.76 -8.58
CA GLY A 82 0.99 7.55 -7.75
C GLY A 82 1.40 7.82 -6.31
N GLY A 83 1.43 6.77 -5.50
CA GLY A 83 1.80 6.85 -4.10
C GLY A 83 3.23 7.34 -3.88
N THR A 84 4.19 6.85 -4.64
CA THR A 84 5.60 7.27 -4.51
C THR A 84 5.78 8.77 -4.73
N GLU A 85 5.08 9.38 -5.71
CA GLU A 85 5.12 10.82 -5.90
C GLU A 85 4.44 11.54 -4.73
N ALA A 86 3.30 11.02 -4.25
CA ALA A 86 2.59 11.60 -3.13
C ALA A 86 3.44 11.60 -1.84
N ASP A 87 4.09 10.47 -1.50
CA ASP A 87 4.99 10.36 -0.34
C ASP A 87 6.17 11.32 -0.46
N ASN A 88 6.83 11.32 -1.62
CA ASN A 88 7.95 12.24 -1.84
C ASN A 88 7.53 13.70 -1.70
N LEU A 89 6.38 14.08 -2.29
CA LEU A 89 5.86 15.45 -2.17
C LEU A 89 5.49 15.77 -0.72
N GLY A 90 4.85 14.82 0.00
CA GLY A 90 4.46 14.97 1.41
C GLY A 90 5.65 14.97 2.38
N ILE A 91 6.84 14.57 1.96
CA ILE A 91 8.04 14.56 2.79
C ILE A 91 8.97 15.72 2.40
N PHE A 92 9.46 15.75 1.14
CA PHE A 92 10.38 16.81 0.70
C PHE A 92 9.75 18.21 0.76
N GLY A 93 8.43 18.28 0.60
CA GLY A 93 7.73 19.59 0.59
C GLY A 93 7.76 20.33 1.93
N PHE A 94 8.06 19.65 3.03
CA PHE A 94 8.10 20.23 4.38
C PHE A 94 9.50 20.43 4.95
N VAL A 95 10.51 19.74 4.40
CA VAL A 95 11.80 19.56 5.06
C VAL A 95 12.90 20.30 4.31
N SER A 96 13.78 20.93 5.05
CA SER A 96 14.97 21.65 4.57
C SER A 96 16.23 21.13 5.27
N LYS A 97 17.40 21.44 4.73
CA LYS A 97 18.70 21.10 5.35
C LYS A 97 18.77 21.59 6.81
N GLY A 98 19.17 20.69 7.71
CA GLY A 98 19.28 20.95 9.15
C GLY A 98 18.02 20.56 9.93
N ASP A 99 16.90 20.28 9.27
CA ASP A 99 15.71 19.79 9.93
C ASP A 99 15.86 18.33 10.37
N HIS A 100 15.07 17.94 11.37
CA HIS A 100 14.97 16.56 11.86
C HIS A 100 13.62 15.94 11.42
N VAL A 101 13.67 14.69 11.00
CA VAL A 101 12.49 13.88 10.59
C VAL A 101 12.39 12.63 11.47
N ILE A 102 11.19 12.31 11.92
CA ILE A 102 10.89 11.05 12.61
C ILE A 102 10.09 10.16 11.66
N THR A 103 10.54 8.92 11.48
CA THR A 103 9.86 7.91 10.66
C THR A 103 9.95 6.54 11.33
N SER A 104 9.26 5.51 10.78
CA SER A 104 9.35 4.15 11.33
C SER A 104 10.32 3.27 10.54
N SER A 105 10.82 2.22 11.20
CA SER A 105 11.69 1.22 10.56
C SER A 105 10.97 0.30 9.57
N ILE A 106 9.63 0.36 9.50
CA ILE A 106 8.78 -0.52 8.69
C ILE A 106 8.12 0.17 7.49
N GLU A 107 8.53 1.40 7.20
CA GLU A 107 7.96 2.18 6.09
C GLU A 107 8.18 1.52 4.72
N HIS A 108 7.34 1.87 3.77
CA HIS A 108 7.56 1.51 2.36
C HIS A 108 8.86 2.16 1.84
N SER A 109 9.49 1.53 0.85
CA SER A 109 10.73 2.04 0.23
C SER A 109 10.61 3.46 -0.33
N ALA A 110 9.41 3.91 -0.72
CA ALA A 110 9.16 5.28 -1.14
C ALA A 110 9.42 6.29 -0.02
N VAL A 111 9.14 5.95 1.24
CA VAL A 111 9.42 6.77 2.42
C VAL A 111 10.86 6.57 2.88
N LEU A 112 11.32 5.31 3.07
CA LEU A 112 12.67 5.03 3.56
C LEU A 112 13.77 5.60 2.66
N ASN A 113 13.65 5.46 1.34
CA ASN A 113 14.65 5.99 0.42
C ASN A 113 14.59 7.52 0.33
N THR A 114 13.41 8.11 0.51
CA THR A 114 13.26 9.57 0.64
C THR A 114 13.95 10.07 1.91
N CYS A 115 13.79 9.39 3.05
CA CYS A 115 14.48 9.71 4.30
C CYS A 115 16.01 9.58 4.15
N LYS A 116 16.51 8.48 3.55
CA LYS A 116 17.93 8.33 3.24
C LYS A 116 18.46 9.45 2.32
N ARG A 117 17.64 9.93 1.38
CA ARG A 117 18.01 11.08 0.55
C ARG A 117 18.08 12.37 1.37
N LEU A 118 17.17 12.58 2.30
CA LEU A 118 17.22 13.73 3.23
C LEU A 118 18.48 13.73 4.09
N GLU A 119 18.91 12.57 4.61
CA GLU A 119 20.18 12.42 5.33
C GLU A 119 21.36 12.89 4.49
N GLN A 120 21.44 12.47 3.22
CA GLN A 120 22.47 12.93 2.28
C GLN A 120 22.41 14.43 2.00
N MET A 121 21.24 15.07 2.16
CA MET A 121 21.04 16.52 2.01
C MET A 121 21.34 17.29 3.30
N GLY A 122 21.70 16.60 4.39
CA GLY A 122 22.09 17.19 5.66
C GLY A 122 20.93 17.40 6.63
N CYS A 123 19.87 16.59 6.51
CA CYS A 123 18.84 16.44 7.54
C CYS A 123 19.23 15.34 8.52
N GLU A 124 18.65 15.33 9.71
CA GLU A 124 18.72 14.23 10.64
C GLU A 124 17.45 13.39 10.54
N VAL A 125 17.57 12.04 10.64
CA VAL A 125 16.41 11.14 10.60
C VAL A 125 16.47 10.18 11.77
N THR A 126 15.36 10.05 12.53
CA THR A 126 15.18 9.03 13.55
C THR A 126 14.19 7.99 13.05
N TYR A 127 14.61 6.73 13.02
CA TYR A 127 13.78 5.57 12.68
C TYR A 127 13.30 4.90 13.96
N VAL A 128 12.01 5.09 14.31
CA VAL A 128 11.46 4.45 15.50
C VAL A 128 11.25 2.95 15.26
N PRO A 129 11.50 2.11 16.29
CA PRO A 129 11.32 0.66 16.18
C PRO A 129 9.85 0.27 16.19
N VAL A 130 9.59 -1.03 15.94
CA VAL A 130 8.31 -1.68 16.17
C VAL A 130 8.45 -2.85 17.15
N ASN A 131 7.35 -3.26 17.76
CA ASN A 131 7.26 -4.47 18.54
C ASN A 131 7.17 -5.73 17.64
N ASP A 132 7.09 -6.92 18.26
CA ASP A 132 6.96 -8.21 17.59
C ASP A 132 5.63 -8.39 16.82
N ARG A 133 4.65 -7.51 17.06
CA ARG A 133 3.38 -7.46 16.34
C ARG A 133 3.35 -6.43 15.21
N CYS A 134 4.51 -5.81 14.88
CA CYS A 134 4.62 -4.79 13.83
C CYS A 134 3.94 -3.45 14.19
N GLU A 135 3.79 -3.12 15.46
CA GLU A 135 3.20 -1.87 15.95
C GLU A 135 4.30 -0.94 16.47
N ILE A 136 4.25 0.35 16.12
CA ILE A 136 5.06 1.40 16.79
C ILE A 136 4.46 1.70 18.15
N ASP A 137 5.33 2.15 19.09
CA ASP A 137 4.89 2.77 20.32
C ASP A 137 4.86 4.30 20.12
N PRO A 138 3.73 4.98 20.27
CA PRO A 138 3.66 6.44 20.20
C PRO A 138 4.60 7.16 21.18
N GLN A 139 4.98 6.52 22.30
CA GLN A 139 5.95 7.06 23.25
C GLN A 139 7.35 7.17 22.64
N ASP A 140 7.73 6.26 21.72
CA ASP A 140 9.01 6.35 20.99
C ASP A 140 9.03 7.58 20.06
N ILE A 141 7.88 7.93 19.45
CA ILE A 141 7.75 9.17 18.67
C ILE A 141 7.95 10.39 19.59
N GLN A 142 7.29 10.41 20.75
CA GLN A 142 7.39 11.51 21.70
C GLN A 142 8.82 11.67 22.25
N ALA A 143 9.48 10.58 22.55
CA ALA A 143 10.87 10.57 23.03
C ALA A 143 11.88 11.01 21.96
N ALA A 144 11.56 10.80 20.68
CA ALA A 144 12.40 11.19 19.54
C ALA A 144 12.29 12.69 19.16
N LEU A 145 11.31 13.42 19.70
CA LEU A 145 11.12 14.84 19.40
C LEU A 145 12.33 15.69 19.82
N ARG A 146 12.73 16.62 18.95
CA ARG A 146 13.82 17.58 19.15
C ARG A 146 13.36 18.97 18.73
N PRO A 147 14.04 20.04 19.18
CA PRO A 147 13.72 21.41 18.74
C PRO A 147 13.82 21.59 17.21
N THR A 148 14.61 20.77 16.53
CA THR A 148 14.78 20.76 15.08
C THR A 148 13.80 19.81 14.37
N THR A 149 12.93 19.10 15.08
CA THR A 149 11.95 18.19 14.45
C THR A 149 10.96 19.00 13.64
N LYS A 150 10.91 18.71 12.33
CA LYS A 150 10.05 19.40 11.38
C LYS A 150 8.90 18.53 10.87
N LEU A 151 9.15 17.23 10.74
CA LEU A 151 8.21 16.28 10.16
C LEU A 151 8.21 14.97 10.93
N ILE A 152 7.03 14.43 11.17
CA ILE A 152 6.78 13.03 11.51
C ILE A 152 6.13 12.39 10.30
N THR A 153 6.63 11.23 9.84
CA THR A 153 6.06 10.47 8.73
C THR A 153 5.93 9.01 9.09
N ILE A 154 4.70 8.52 9.28
CA ILE A 154 4.39 7.16 9.73
C ILE A 154 3.29 6.59 8.84
N MET A 155 3.50 5.39 8.29
CA MET A 155 2.48 4.72 7.50
C MET A 155 1.25 4.35 8.34
N MET A 156 0.05 4.41 7.74
CA MET A 156 -1.18 4.02 8.43
C MET A 156 -1.38 2.51 8.47
N ALA A 157 -0.94 1.78 7.44
CA ALA A 157 -1.03 0.33 7.37
C ALA A 157 0.20 -0.25 6.70
N ASN A 158 0.81 -1.26 7.31
CA ASN A 158 1.97 -1.91 6.71
C ASN A 158 1.57 -2.78 5.51
N ASN A 159 2.30 -2.64 4.41
CA ASN A 159 2.00 -3.31 3.14
C ASN A 159 2.31 -4.82 3.15
N GLU A 160 3.08 -5.33 4.11
CA GLU A 160 3.45 -6.74 4.21
C GLU A 160 2.59 -7.49 5.21
N THR A 161 2.43 -6.96 6.43
CA THR A 161 1.68 -7.59 7.52
C THR A 161 0.21 -7.18 7.56
N GLY A 162 -0.12 -6.03 6.98
CA GLY A 162 -1.43 -5.41 7.07
C GLY A 162 -1.70 -4.71 8.40
N VAL A 163 -0.74 -4.68 9.32
CA VAL A 163 -0.91 -4.08 10.66
C VAL A 163 -1.12 -2.58 10.55
N LEU A 164 -2.15 -2.10 11.27
CA LEU A 164 -2.50 -0.69 11.38
C LEU A 164 -1.65 -0.02 12.47
N GLN A 165 -1.14 1.15 12.18
CA GLN A 165 -0.38 1.96 13.13
C GLN A 165 -1.27 2.96 13.85
N PRO A 166 -0.92 3.40 15.06
CA PRO A 166 -1.73 4.29 15.90
C PRO A 166 -1.64 5.76 15.42
N VAL A 167 -1.98 6.03 14.15
CA VAL A 167 -1.78 7.32 13.49
C VAL A 167 -2.59 8.47 14.09
N GLU A 168 -3.73 8.18 14.75
CA GLU A 168 -4.51 9.20 15.45
C GLU A 168 -3.74 9.73 16.68
N GLU A 169 -3.06 8.84 17.40
CA GLU A 169 -2.22 9.23 18.55
C GLU A 169 -0.95 9.96 18.11
N VAL A 170 -0.31 9.49 17.02
CA VAL A 170 0.82 10.19 16.40
C VAL A 170 0.43 11.60 15.97
N GLY A 171 -0.74 11.76 15.33
CA GLY A 171 -1.25 13.09 14.94
C GLY A 171 -1.49 14.01 16.13
N ARG A 172 -1.95 13.48 17.27
CA ARG A 172 -2.09 14.24 18.52
C ARG A 172 -0.71 14.71 19.02
N ILE A 173 0.28 13.82 19.06
CA ILE A 173 1.65 14.16 19.47
C ILE A 173 2.25 15.23 18.54
N ALA A 174 2.13 15.07 17.23
CA ALA A 174 2.62 16.03 16.24
C ALA A 174 2.01 17.43 16.43
N LYS A 175 0.68 17.46 16.64
CA LYS A 175 -0.06 18.72 16.88
C LYS A 175 0.37 19.39 18.18
N GLU A 176 0.57 18.64 19.26
CA GLU A 176 1.02 19.19 20.55
C GLU A 176 2.46 19.74 20.48
N ALA A 177 3.30 19.13 19.62
CA ALA A 177 4.67 19.55 19.39
C ALA A 177 4.83 20.65 18.31
N ASP A 178 3.74 21.06 17.63
CA ASP A 178 3.77 21.97 16.46
C ASP A 178 4.68 21.47 15.33
N VAL A 179 4.62 20.16 15.05
CA VAL A 179 5.40 19.47 14.02
C VAL A 179 4.46 18.97 12.92
N PHE A 180 4.86 19.08 11.66
CA PHE A 180 4.06 18.54 10.55
C PHE A 180 3.94 17.02 10.63
N PHE A 181 2.76 16.51 10.31
CA PHE A 181 2.49 15.08 10.25
C PHE A 181 2.03 14.64 8.86
N HIS A 182 2.83 13.78 8.24
CA HIS A 182 2.49 13.03 7.02
C HIS A 182 2.20 11.57 7.36
N THR A 183 1.23 10.96 6.68
CA THR A 183 0.98 9.51 6.77
C THR A 183 0.84 8.89 5.38
N ASP A 184 1.58 7.79 5.13
CA ASP A 184 1.35 6.92 3.99
C ASP A 184 0.11 6.05 4.28
N ALA A 185 -1.04 6.41 3.69
CA ALA A 185 -2.28 5.65 3.80
C ALA A 185 -2.57 4.76 2.57
N ILE A 186 -1.56 4.51 1.72
CA ILE A 186 -1.71 3.79 0.46
C ILE A 186 -2.30 2.39 0.66
N GLN A 187 -1.94 1.71 1.74
CA GLN A 187 -2.48 0.39 2.05
C GLN A 187 -3.74 0.43 2.94
N ALA A 188 -4.08 1.57 3.51
CA ALA A 188 -5.26 1.76 4.35
C ALA A 188 -6.48 2.26 3.57
N ALA A 189 -6.29 3.25 2.68
CA ALA A 189 -7.37 3.87 1.91
C ALA A 189 -8.16 2.81 1.12
N GLY A 190 -9.49 2.90 1.19
CA GLY A 190 -10.40 1.97 0.52
C GLY A 190 -10.48 0.57 1.12
N LYS A 191 -9.76 0.28 2.22
CA LYS A 191 -9.79 -0.98 2.97
C LYS A 191 -10.29 -0.80 4.40
N VAL A 192 -9.92 0.32 5.03
CA VAL A 192 -10.45 0.77 6.33
C VAL A 192 -10.88 2.23 6.21
N PRO A 193 -11.75 2.74 7.10
CA PRO A 193 -12.09 4.16 7.14
C PRO A 193 -10.83 5.02 7.35
N VAL A 194 -10.66 6.04 6.50
CA VAL A 194 -9.60 7.04 6.62
C VAL A 194 -10.25 8.39 6.82
N ASP A 195 -10.05 9.00 7.98
CA ASP A 195 -10.62 10.29 8.33
C ASP A 195 -9.49 11.27 8.72
N VAL A 196 -9.13 12.15 7.80
CA VAL A 196 -8.03 13.11 8.00
C VAL A 196 -8.28 14.08 9.15
N GLN A 197 -9.55 14.27 9.56
CA GLN A 197 -9.89 15.14 10.69
C GLN A 197 -9.58 14.43 12.02
N LYS A 198 -9.81 13.12 12.11
CA LYS A 198 -9.47 12.29 13.30
C LYS A 198 -7.98 12.05 13.41
N ILE A 199 -7.34 11.71 12.27
CA ILE A 199 -5.88 11.52 12.19
C ILE A 199 -5.14 12.82 12.50
N ALA A 200 -5.77 13.97 12.24
CA ALA A 200 -5.20 15.30 12.42
C ALA A 200 -3.86 15.52 11.68
N CYS A 201 -3.65 14.82 10.56
CA CYS A 201 -2.46 14.96 9.73
C CYS A 201 -2.47 16.24 8.89
N ASP A 202 -1.30 16.70 8.49
CA ASP A 202 -1.11 17.82 7.57
C ASP A 202 -1.00 17.36 6.12
N ALA A 203 -0.54 16.10 5.91
CA ALA A 203 -0.48 15.45 4.61
C ALA A 203 -0.79 13.96 4.71
N LEU A 204 -1.41 13.38 3.65
CA LEU A 204 -1.72 11.95 3.58
C LEU A 204 -1.67 11.47 2.13
N SER A 205 -0.95 10.37 1.89
CA SER A 205 -0.74 9.80 0.56
C SER A 205 -1.70 8.65 0.26
N ILE A 206 -2.23 8.60 -0.99
CA ILE A 206 -2.97 7.44 -1.52
C ILE A 206 -2.54 7.11 -2.94
N SER A 207 -2.84 5.87 -3.39
CA SER A 207 -2.53 5.39 -4.74
C SER A 207 -3.71 4.66 -5.37
N GLY A 208 -4.01 5.00 -6.64
CA GLY A 208 -5.16 4.45 -7.36
C GLY A 208 -5.14 2.94 -7.51
N HIS A 209 -3.98 2.38 -7.85
CA HIS A 209 -3.84 0.94 -8.09
C HIS A 209 -3.92 0.07 -6.82
N LYS A 210 -4.10 0.64 -5.65
CA LYS A 210 -4.33 -0.08 -4.39
C LYS A 210 -5.81 -0.14 -3.99
N ILE A 211 -6.65 0.62 -4.70
CA ILE A 211 -8.10 0.69 -4.48
C ILE A 211 -8.92 0.29 -5.71
N HIS A 212 -8.34 -0.55 -6.59
CA HIS A 212 -8.93 -0.99 -7.86
C HIS A 212 -9.09 0.13 -8.91
N GLY A 213 -8.31 1.20 -8.77
CA GLY A 213 -8.13 2.25 -9.76
C GLY A 213 -6.94 1.98 -10.70
N PRO A 214 -6.71 2.86 -11.68
CA PRO A 214 -5.61 2.70 -12.63
C PRO A 214 -4.25 2.96 -11.98
N GLN A 215 -3.23 2.27 -12.49
CA GLN A 215 -1.83 2.62 -12.26
C GLN A 215 -1.52 4.01 -12.81
N GLY A 216 -0.46 4.65 -12.33
CA GLY A 216 -0.08 5.98 -12.81
C GLY A 216 -1.00 7.09 -12.28
N THR A 217 -1.71 6.85 -11.18
CA THR A 217 -2.52 7.84 -10.46
C THR A 217 -2.42 7.69 -8.95
N GLY A 218 -2.47 8.82 -8.26
CA GLY A 218 -2.50 8.90 -6.81
C GLY A 218 -2.97 10.29 -6.38
N ALA A 219 -2.97 10.52 -5.09
CA ALA A 219 -3.26 11.83 -4.53
C ALA A 219 -2.54 12.05 -3.20
N LEU A 220 -2.20 13.30 -2.95
CA LEU A 220 -1.78 13.79 -1.64
C LEU A 220 -2.92 14.65 -1.08
N PHE A 221 -3.47 14.27 0.08
CA PHE A 221 -4.20 15.22 0.91
C PHE A 221 -3.20 16.22 1.50
N LEU A 222 -3.53 17.48 1.45
CA LEU A 222 -2.77 18.57 2.05
C LEU A 222 -3.74 19.51 2.76
N LYS A 223 -3.65 19.56 4.07
CA LYS A 223 -4.52 20.35 4.94
C LYS A 223 -4.56 21.81 4.52
N LYS A 224 -5.74 22.40 4.52
CA LYS A 224 -5.93 23.82 4.14
C LYS A 224 -5.02 24.75 4.94
N GLY A 225 -4.31 25.61 4.24
CA GLY A 225 -3.37 26.59 4.83
C GLY A 225 -1.94 26.08 4.96
N THR A 226 -1.70 24.79 4.79
CA THR A 226 -0.35 24.24 4.78
C THR A 226 0.38 24.63 3.49
N LEU A 227 1.55 25.21 3.64
CA LEU A 227 2.45 25.53 2.53
C LEU A 227 3.38 24.35 2.28
N ILE A 228 3.59 24.01 1.02
CA ILE A 228 4.45 22.91 0.59
C ILE A 228 5.32 23.37 -0.58
N GLN A 229 6.58 22.96 -0.61
CA GLN A 229 7.44 23.17 -1.76
C GLN A 229 7.14 22.12 -2.83
N PRO A 230 6.88 22.52 -4.10
CA PRO A 230 6.62 21.56 -5.17
C PRO A 230 7.88 20.78 -5.53
N LEU A 231 7.72 19.50 -5.90
CA LEU A 231 8.81 18.69 -6.46
C LEU A 231 8.93 18.86 -7.98
N LEU A 232 7.81 19.05 -8.66
CA LEU A 232 7.73 19.21 -10.11
C LEU A 232 7.42 20.67 -10.43
N TYR A 233 8.33 21.30 -11.18
CA TYR A 233 8.21 22.69 -11.59
C TYR A 233 7.69 22.75 -13.03
N GLY A 234 6.83 23.76 -13.34
CA GLY A 234 6.21 23.94 -14.66
C GLY A 234 5.01 24.87 -14.60
N GLY A 235 3.91 24.50 -15.30
CA GLY A 235 2.66 25.26 -15.29
C GLY A 235 1.96 25.29 -13.91
N ASN A 236 0.98 26.16 -13.77
CA ASN A 236 0.27 26.43 -12.50
C ASN A 236 -0.80 25.38 -12.14
N HIS A 237 -0.58 24.11 -12.53
CA HIS A 237 -1.50 23.01 -12.17
C HIS A 237 -1.50 22.75 -10.66
N GLU A 238 -2.55 22.09 -10.18
CA GLU A 238 -2.71 21.74 -8.76
C GLU A 238 -2.43 22.94 -7.81
N ARG A 239 -2.80 24.15 -8.26
CA ARG A 239 -2.57 25.41 -7.49
C ARG A 239 -1.09 25.66 -7.17
N GLN A 240 -0.22 25.41 -8.15
CA GLN A 240 1.26 25.53 -8.04
C GLN A 240 1.92 24.52 -7.09
N ARG A 241 1.21 23.48 -6.69
CA ARG A 241 1.74 22.41 -5.81
C ARG A 241 2.36 21.27 -6.61
N ARG A 242 1.85 21.03 -7.84
CA ARG A 242 2.32 19.98 -8.72
C ARG A 242 2.07 20.36 -10.17
N ALA A 243 3.12 20.56 -10.92
CA ALA A 243 3.04 20.94 -12.34
C ALA A 243 2.87 19.70 -13.24
N GLY A 244 2.39 19.92 -14.47
CA GLY A 244 2.23 18.89 -15.51
C GLY A 244 0.76 18.67 -15.88
N THR A 245 0.53 18.43 -17.18
CA THR A 245 -0.81 18.14 -17.71
C THR A 245 -1.43 16.96 -16.99
N GLU A 246 -2.68 17.09 -16.61
CA GLU A 246 -3.43 16.09 -15.86
C GLU A 246 -3.65 14.82 -16.70
N ASN A 247 -3.42 13.66 -16.11
CA ASN A 247 -3.79 12.35 -16.67
C ASN A 247 -5.32 12.17 -16.57
N LEU A 248 -6.07 12.86 -17.46
CA LEU A 248 -7.51 12.94 -17.39
C LEU A 248 -8.23 11.58 -17.27
N PRO A 249 -7.97 10.57 -18.12
CA PRO A 249 -8.62 9.28 -17.99
C PRO A 249 -8.27 8.59 -16.65
N GLY A 250 -6.99 8.64 -16.28
CA GLY A 250 -6.53 8.02 -15.02
C GLY A 250 -7.13 8.69 -13.78
N ILE A 251 -7.24 10.02 -13.78
CA ILE A 251 -7.85 10.78 -12.68
C ILE A 251 -9.34 10.45 -12.54
N VAL A 252 -10.06 10.32 -13.66
CA VAL A 252 -11.47 9.88 -13.66
C VAL A 252 -11.58 8.47 -13.06
N GLY A 253 -10.67 7.56 -13.44
CA GLY A 253 -10.59 6.22 -12.88
C GLY A 253 -10.32 6.21 -11.37
N LEU A 254 -9.38 7.05 -10.90
CA LEU A 254 -9.10 7.23 -9.47
C LEU A 254 -10.35 7.72 -8.72
N GLY A 255 -11.06 8.71 -9.26
CA GLY A 255 -12.29 9.22 -8.68
C GLY A 255 -13.38 8.15 -8.57
N LYS A 256 -13.58 7.36 -9.64
CA LYS A 256 -14.55 6.25 -9.62
C LYS A 256 -14.17 5.14 -8.66
N ALA A 257 -12.89 4.79 -8.57
CA ALA A 257 -12.38 3.83 -7.59
C ALA A 257 -12.58 4.32 -6.13
N ALA A 258 -12.44 5.62 -5.91
CA ALA A 258 -12.70 6.24 -4.60
C ALA A 258 -14.21 6.17 -4.22
N GLU A 259 -15.13 6.41 -5.17
CA GLU A 259 -16.57 6.25 -4.95
C GLU A 259 -16.93 4.82 -4.54
N ILE A 260 -16.51 3.83 -5.34
CA ILE A 260 -16.77 2.42 -5.09
C ILE A 260 -16.15 1.99 -3.73
N SER A 261 -14.95 2.48 -3.42
CA SER A 261 -14.31 2.18 -2.15
C SER A 261 -15.07 2.74 -0.96
N ARG A 262 -15.61 3.95 -1.07
CA ARG A 262 -16.45 4.56 -0.04
C ARG A 262 -17.75 3.78 0.20
N GLU A 263 -18.42 3.36 -0.88
CA GLU A 263 -19.63 2.54 -0.81
C GLU A 263 -19.35 1.18 -0.16
N TRP A 264 -18.24 0.53 -0.55
CA TRP A 264 -17.82 -0.73 0.01
C TRP A 264 -17.49 -0.64 1.51
N LEU A 265 -16.84 0.47 1.94
CA LEU A 265 -16.55 0.75 3.35
C LEU A 265 -17.81 1.02 4.18
N ALA A 266 -18.84 1.63 3.59
CA ALA A 266 -20.13 1.90 4.26
C ALA A 266 -21.01 0.64 4.40
N GLY A 267 -20.74 -0.40 3.62
CA GLY A 267 -21.43 -1.69 3.67
C GLY A 267 -20.69 -2.71 4.56
N ASN A 268 -20.97 -3.99 4.30
CA ASN A 268 -20.38 -5.12 5.03
C ASN A 268 -19.01 -5.57 4.47
N GLY A 269 -18.53 -4.96 3.38
CA GLY A 269 -17.35 -5.40 2.66
C GLY A 269 -16.09 -5.62 3.53
N PRO A 270 -15.73 -4.68 4.44
CA PRO A 270 -14.58 -4.90 5.33
C PRO A 270 -14.74 -6.12 6.25
N THR A 271 -15.93 -6.33 6.80
CA THR A 271 -16.22 -7.44 7.71
C THR A 271 -16.19 -8.78 6.99
N GLU A 272 -16.80 -8.86 5.81
CA GLU A 272 -16.81 -10.05 4.97
C GLU A 272 -15.40 -10.44 4.53
N MET A 273 -14.62 -9.47 4.06
CA MET A 273 -13.22 -9.68 3.66
C MET A 273 -12.34 -10.13 4.83
N ALA A 274 -12.51 -9.53 6.02
CA ALA A 274 -11.80 -9.95 7.22
C ALA A 274 -12.17 -11.38 7.63
N THR A 275 -13.44 -11.76 7.50
CA THR A 275 -13.93 -13.11 7.77
C THR A 275 -13.28 -14.11 6.82
N THR A 276 -13.26 -13.81 5.52
CA THR A 276 -12.64 -14.65 4.50
C THR A 276 -11.12 -14.79 4.71
N ARG A 277 -10.42 -13.69 5.02
CA ARG A 277 -9.00 -13.73 5.38
C ARG A 277 -8.74 -14.60 6.63
N ASN A 278 -9.56 -14.46 7.66
CA ASN A 278 -9.44 -15.25 8.89
C ASN A 278 -9.74 -16.73 8.65
N GLN A 279 -10.68 -17.05 7.75
CA GLN A 279 -10.95 -18.43 7.32
C GLN A 279 -9.70 -19.05 6.67
N LEU A 280 -9.06 -18.33 5.75
CA LEU A 280 -7.80 -18.75 5.12
C LEU A 280 -6.70 -18.99 6.16
N GLU A 281 -6.44 -18.02 7.05
CA GLU A 281 -5.43 -18.13 8.11
C GLU A 281 -5.65 -19.38 8.99
N ASN A 282 -6.88 -19.56 9.46
CA ASN A 282 -7.23 -20.68 10.34
C ASN A 282 -7.11 -22.02 9.63
N ALA A 283 -7.47 -22.10 8.35
CA ALA A 283 -7.35 -23.33 7.56
C ALA A 283 -5.87 -23.70 7.36
N LEU A 284 -5.01 -22.72 7.01
CA LEU A 284 -3.58 -22.96 6.83
C LEU A 284 -2.91 -23.41 8.13
N GLN A 285 -3.24 -22.78 9.28
CA GLN A 285 -2.69 -23.17 10.59
C GLN A 285 -3.17 -24.53 11.07
N ARG A 286 -4.33 -25.02 10.62
CA ARG A 286 -4.80 -26.40 10.92
C ARG A 286 -4.20 -27.45 10.01
N ALA A 287 -3.90 -27.08 8.77
CA ALA A 287 -3.43 -28.01 7.74
C ALA A 287 -1.91 -28.24 7.77
N MET A 288 -1.15 -27.36 8.44
CA MET A 288 0.31 -27.40 8.44
C MET A 288 0.87 -27.22 9.85
N GLU A 289 1.94 -27.96 10.17
CA GLU A 289 2.78 -27.72 11.34
C GLU A 289 3.80 -26.62 11.07
N ASP A 290 4.36 -26.02 12.12
CA ASP A 290 5.40 -24.99 12.05
C ASP A 290 5.01 -23.79 11.15
N VAL A 291 3.76 -23.36 11.27
CA VAL A 291 3.17 -22.23 10.54
C VAL A 291 2.49 -21.25 11.50
N GLY A 292 2.58 -19.99 11.19
CA GLY A 292 1.86 -18.95 11.95
C GLY A 292 1.71 -17.67 11.15
N VAL A 293 1.15 -16.65 11.80
CA VAL A 293 0.83 -15.36 11.19
C VAL A 293 1.64 -14.25 11.84
N ASN A 294 2.42 -13.53 11.04
CA ASN A 294 3.15 -12.34 11.47
C ASN A 294 2.17 -11.19 11.72
N GLY A 295 2.33 -10.47 12.84
CA GLY A 295 1.42 -9.40 13.24
C GLY A 295 0.09 -9.90 13.81
N LYS A 296 -0.03 -11.18 14.20
CA LYS A 296 -1.23 -11.74 14.83
C LYS A 296 -1.54 -11.03 16.15
N GLY A 297 -2.81 -10.66 16.33
CA GLY A 297 -3.28 -9.96 17.54
C GLY A 297 -3.23 -8.44 17.45
N ALA A 298 -2.50 -7.85 16.50
CA ALA A 298 -2.56 -6.43 16.20
C ALA A 298 -3.81 -6.09 15.33
N PRO A 299 -4.33 -4.86 15.37
CA PRO A 299 -5.30 -4.36 14.40
C PRO A 299 -4.72 -4.44 12.99
N ARG A 300 -5.50 -4.95 12.01
CA ARG A 300 -5.03 -5.14 10.62
C ARG A 300 -6.07 -4.73 9.60
N VAL A 301 -5.62 -4.32 8.43
CA VAL A 301 -6.51 -4.19 7.26
C VAL A 301 -7.18 -5.54 6.96
N PRO A 302 -8.43 -5.54 6.44
CA PRO A 302 -9.23 -6.77 6.34
C PRO A 302 -8.68 -7.78 5.33
N ASN A 303 -7.91 -7.34 4.34
CA ASN A 303 -7.55 -8.12 3.16
C ASN A 303 -6.19 -8.84 3.25
N THR A 304 -5.36 -8.56 4.25
CA THR A 304 -3.94 -8.96 4.25
C THR A 304 -3.64 -9.96 5.35
N THR A 305 -2.91 -11.00 5.00
CA THR A 305 -2.23 -11.90 5.94
C THR A 305 -0.78 -12.12 5.51
N ASN A 306 0.11 -12.21 6.49
CA ASN A 306 1.51 -12.57 6.30
C ASN A 306 1.76 -13.87 7.08
N VAL A 307 1.99 -14.95 6.34
CA VAL A 307 2.12 -16.29 6.91
C VAL A 307 3.58 -16.73 6.83
N TYR A 308 4.18 -17.09 7.97
CA TYR A 308 5.47 -17.76 7.95
C TYR A 308 5.27 -19.28 7.94
N VAL A 309 6.17 -19.95 7.24
CA VAL A 309 6.27 -21.42 7.19
C VAL A 309 7.73 -21.77 7.47
N ASP A 310 7.99 -22.34 8.64
CA ASP A 310 9.35 -22.70 9.01
C ASP A 310 9.89 -23.84 8.13
N HIS A 311 11.21 -23.86 7.94
CA HIS A 311 11.96 -24.86 7.16
C HIS A 311 11.80 -24.83 5.64
N ILE A 312 11.28 -23.72 5.08
CA ILE A 312 11.24 -23.48 3.63
C ILE A 312 11.65 -22.05 3.31
N GLU A 313 12.04 -21.84 2.06
CA GLU A 313 12.28 -20.49 1.52
C GLU A 313 11.00 -19.96 0.88
N GLY A 314 10.55 -18.77 1.30
CA GLY A 314 9.30 -18.15 0.84
C GLY A 314 9.30 -17.89 -0.67
N GLU A 315 10.44 -17.53 -1.26
CA GLU A 315 10.56 -17.33 -2.70
C GLU A 315 10.35 -18.65 -3.48
N ALA A 316 10.94 -19.75 -3.00
CA ALA A 316 10.70 -21.07 -3.59
C ALA A 316 9.21 -21.46 -3.48
N LEU A 317 8.57 -21.12 -2.36
CA LEU A 317 7.12 -21.33 -2.19
C LEU A 317 6.31 -20.49 -3.18
N VAL A 318 6.62 -19.20 -3.33
CA VAL A 318 5.92 -18.31 -4.29
C VAL A 318 6.05 -18.83 -5.72
N ILE A 319 7.25 -19.24 -6.15
CA ILE A 319 7.49 -19.80 -7.48
C ILE A 319 6.69 -21.11 -7.66
N ALA A 320 6.73 -22.01 -6.66
CA ALA A 320 6.02 -23.28 -6.73
C ALA A 320 4.50 -23.10 -6.76
N LEU A 321 3.96 -22.11 -6.07
CA LEU A 321 2.54 -21.73 -6.08
C LEU A 321 2.13 -21.11 -7.43
N ASP A 322 2.94 -20.23 -8.01
CA ASP A 322 2.67 -19.65 -9.33
C ASP A 322 2.62 -20.71 -10.42
N LEU A 323 3.54 -21.68 -10.40
CA LEU A 323 3.49 -22.82 -11.31
C LEU A 323 2.22 -23.67 -11.17
N LYS A 324 1.54 -23.63 -10.03
CA LYS A 324 0.25 -24.26 -9.78
C LYS A 324 -0.95 -23.33 -9.98
N GLY A 325 -0.70 -22.09 -10.41
CA GLY A 325 -1.74 -21.12 -10.73
C GLY A 325 -2.17 -20.20 -9.58
N LEU A 326 -1.42 -20.13 -8.48
CA LEU A 326 -1.69 -19.23 -7.35
C LEU A 326 -0.61 -18.15 -7.25
N ALA A 327 -0.97 -16.89 -7.50
CA ALA A 327 -0.11 -15.74 -7.34
C ALA A 327 -0.23 -15.14 -5.92
N VAL A 328 0.90 -15.13 -5.20
CA VAL A 328 1.09 -14.49 -3.89
C VAL A 328 2.46 -13.81 -3.89
N SER A 329 2.83 -13.11 -2.82
CA SER A 329 4.12 -12.41 -2.72
C SER A 329 4.97 -12.95 -1.57
N SER A 330 6.29 -12.88 -1.72
CA SER A 330 7.22 -13.02 -0.59
C SER A 330 7.45 -11.65 0.05
N GLY A 331 7.79 -11.62 1.34
CA GLY A 331 8.25 -10.39 2.01
C GLY A 331 9.66 -9.95 1.61
N ALA A 332 10.33 -10.71 0.74
CA ALA A 332 11.68 -10.38 0.27
C ALA A 332 11.61 -9.33 -0.85
N ALA A 333 12.35 -8.25 -0.73
CA ALA A 333 12.55 -7.31 -1.83
C ALA A 333 13.62 -7.85 -2.77
N CYS A 334 13.27 -8.10 -4.02
CA CYS A 334 14.23 -8.37 -5.08
C CYS A 334 15.01 -7.08 -5.43
N SER A 335 15.91 -6.64 -4.56
CA SER A 335 16.86 -5.59 -4.88
C SER A 335 18.23 -6.24 -5.07
N SER A 336 18.75 -6.17 -6.30
CA SER A 336 20.14 -6.52 -6.65
C SER A 336 20.60 -7.99 -6.56
N GLY A 337 19.72 -8.98 -6.75
CA GLY A 337 20.17 -10.38 -6.92
C GLY A 337 20.58 -11.14 -5.66
N ALA A 338 20.56 -10.51 -4.47
CA ALA A 338 20.65 -11.18 -3.20
C ALA A 338 19.26 -11.22 -2.52
N ILE A 339 18.83 -12.41 -2.11
CA ILE A 339 17.58 -12.63 -1.39
C ILE A 339 17.78 -12.16 0.06
N GLU A 340 17.53 -10.90 0.34
CA GLU A 340 17.51 -10.42 1.71
C GLU A 340 16.12 -10.57 2.31
N PRO A 341 16.00 -10.99 3.59
CA PRO A 341 14.73 -11.02 4.28
C PRO A 341 14.09 -9.63 4.33
N SER A 342 12.76 -9.56 4.38
CA SER A 342 12.04 -8.30 4.54
C SER A 342 12.56 -7.48 5.73
N HIS A 343 12.86 -6.20 5.48
CA HIS A 343 13.24 -5.27 6.54
C HIS A 343 12.12 -5.11 7.60
N VAL A 344 10.84 -5.25 7.20
CA VAL A 344 9.68 -5.20 8.09
C VAL A 344 9.74 -6.37 9.09
N LEU A 345 9.92 -7.60 8.57
CA LEU A 345 9.96 -8.80 9.40
C LEU A 345 11.21 -8.84 10.30
N LEU A 346 12.34 -8.29 9.83
CA LEU A 346 13.54 -8.12 10.65
C LEU A 346 13.34 -7.05 11.73
N ALA A 347 12.65 -5.95 11.44
CA ALA A 347 12.30 -4.92 12.42
C ALA A 347 11.41 -5.48 13.54
N MET A 348 10.53 -6.45 13.24
CA MET A 348 9.74 -7.21 14.22
C MET A 348 10.58 -8.20 15.05
N ARG A 349 11.90 -8.25 14.84
CA ARG A 349 12.84 -9.17 15.49
C ARG A 349 12.57 -10.65 15.20
N LEU A 350 11.97 -10.97 14.06
CA LEU A 350 11.82 -12.35 13.65
C LEU A 350 13.18 -12.98 13.32
N PRO A 351 13.40 -14.26 13.67
CA PRO A 351 14.58 -14.98 13.22
C PRO A 351 14.70 -14.98 11.69
N HIS A 352 15.93 -14.82 11.18
CA HIS A 352 16.18 -14.76 9.73
C HIS A 352 15.54 -15.90 8.92
N PRO A 353 15.59 -17.19 9.36
CA PRO A 353 14.92 -18.28 8.62
C PRO A 353 13.41 -18.09 8.53
N ARG A 354 12.77 -17.63 9.61
CA ARG A 354 11.32 -17.37 9.63
C ARG A 354 10.93 -16.19 8.75
N ALA A 355 11.71 -15.10 8.79
CA ALA A 355 11.50 -13.95 7.91
C ALA A 355 11.62 -14.35 6.42
N ARG A 356 12.57 -15.23 6.08
CA ARG A 356 12.72 -15.79 4.72
C ARG A 356 11.59 -16.73 4.33
N GLY A 357 11.08 -17.54 5.27
CA GLY A 357 9.97 -18.47 5.05
C GLY A 357 8.59 -17.83 5.05
N SER A 358 8.51 -16.49 4.98
CA SER A 358 7.24 -15.76 5.04
C SER A 358 6.70 -15.42 3.66
N ILE A 359 5.39 -15.58 3.48
CA ILE A 359 4.64 -15.14 2.30
C ILE A 359 3.51 -14.19 2.70
N ARG A 360 3.23 -13.23 1.84
CA ARG A 360 2.07 -12.36 1.97
C ARG A 360 0.96 -12.82 1.03
N ILE A 361 -0.24 -12.95 1.55
CA ILE A 361 -1.46 -13.25 0.81
C ILE A 361 -2.39 -12.05 0.99
N SER A 362 -2.88 -11.48 -0.09
CA SER A 362 -3.73 -10.30 -0.03
C SER A 362 -4.92 -10.41 -0.98
N LEU A 363 -6.12 -10.40 -0.39
CA LEU A 363 -7.39 -10.53 -1.07
C LEU A 363 -7.75 -9.21 -1.79
N GLY A 364 -8.52 -9.31 -2.87
CA GLY A 364 -9.16 -8.18 -3.56
C GLY A 364 -10.67 -8.17 -3.34
N LYS A 365 -11.33 -7.07 -3.72
CA LYS A 365 -12.81 -6.99 -3.66
C LYS A 365 -13.52 -8.01 -4.57
N GLN A 366 -12.81 -8.53 -5.57
CA GLN A 366 -13.32 -9.52 -6.52
C GLN A 366 -12.91 -10.97 -6.17
N THR A 367 -12.15 -11.17 -5.09
CA THR A 367 -11.73 -12.51 -4.66
C THR A 367 -12.95 -13.33 -4.28
N THR A 368 -13.11 -14.49 -4.90
CA THR A 368 -14.25 -15.40 -4.66
C THR A 368 -13.91 -16.45 -3.59
N GLN A 369 -14.94 -17.12 -3.05
CA GLN A 369 -14.75 -18.20 -2.09
C GLN A 369 -14.02 -19.39 -2.73
N GLU A 370 -14.28 -19.70 -4.01
CA GLU A 370 -13.60 -20.76 -4.75
C GLU A 370 -12.09 -20.52 -4.88
N GLU A 371 -11.69 -19.25 -5.06
CA GLU A 371 -10.28 -18.85 -5.11
C GLU A 371 -9.60 -19.03 -3.75
N VAL A 372 -10.30 -18.71 -2.68
CA VAL A 372 -9.82 -18.91 -1.30
C VAL A 372 -9.72 -20.42 -0.97
N ASP A 373 -10.72 -21.20 -1.34
CA ASP A 373 -10.72 -22.67 -1.13
C ASP A 373 -9.60 -23.34 -1.95
N PHE A 374 -9.33 -22.83 -3.16
CA PHE A 374 -8.17 -23.25 -3.94
C PHE A 374 -6.85 -22.98 -3.21
N ALA A 375 -6.68 -21.77 -2.65
CA ALA A 375 -5.47 -21.42 -1.89
C ALA A 375 -5.32 -22.30 -0.62
N ILE A 376 -6.42 -22.53 0.12
CA ILE A 376 -6.44 -23.40 1.32
C ILE A 376 -5.96 -24.81 0.98
N ARG A 377 -6.29 -25.34 -0.18
CA ARG A 377 -5.87 -26.67 -0.62
C ARG A 377 -4.44 -26.69 -1.13
N ILE A 378 -4.08 -25.76 -2.03
CA ILE A 378 -2.83 -25.85 -2.80
C ILE A 378 -1.59 -25.41 -1.99
N ILE A 379 -1.73 -24.51 -1.00
CA ILE A 379 -0.62 -24.04 -0.19
C ILE A 379 -0.05 -25.19 0.67
N PRO A 380 -0.85 -25.93 1.47
CA PRO A 380 -0.33 -27.03 2.26
C PRO A 380 0.28 -28.17 1.42
N GLU A 381 -0.34 -28.52 0.27
CA GLU A 381 0.21 -29.52 -0.66
C GLU A 381 1.59 -29.09 -1.20
N THR A 382 1.76 -27.81 -1.47
CA THR A 382 3.03 -27.28 -2.00
C THR A 382 4.09 -27.23 -0.91
N VAL A 383 3.74 -26.79 0.29
CA VAL A 383 4.62 -26.78 1.46
C VAL A 383 5.11 -28.20 1.78
N ALA A 384 4.22 -29.20 1.82
CA ALA A 384 4.60 -30.58 2.07
C ALA A 384 5.67 -31.07 1.07
N ARG A 385 5.45 -30.80 -0.23
CA ARG A 385 6.41 -31.17 -1.28
C ARG A 385 7.75 -30.46 -1.16
N LEU A 386 7.75 -29.16 -0.82
CA LEU A 386 9.01 -28.41 -0.63
C LEU A 386 9.78 -28.90 0.60
N ARG A 387 9.08 -29.27 1.67
CA ARG A 387 9.71 -29.86 2.87
C ARG A 387 10.36 -31.22 2.57
N GLU A 388 9.75 -32.07 1.73
CA GLU A 388 10.32 -33.36 1.32
C GLU A 388 11.69 -33.23 0.63
N ILE A 389 11.92 -32.15 -0.12
CA ILE A 389 13.17 -31.90 -0.85
C ILE A 389 14.10 -30.94 -0.12
N SER A 390 13.68 -30.38 1.01
CA SER A 390 14.48 -29.43 1.80
C SER A 390 15.57 -30.14 2.59
N PRO A 391 16.84 -29.76 2.45
CA PRO A 391 17.94 -30.37 3.21
C PRO A 391 17.91 -30.01 4.71
N VAL A 392 17.13 -28.99 5.10
CA VAL A 392 17.01 -28.50 6.49
C VAL A 392 15.79 -29.06 7.23
N TYR A 393 14.86 -29.70 6.52
CA TYR A 393 13.67 -30.32 7.12
C TYR A 393 13.92 -31.80 7.42
N GLN A 394 14.21 -32.11 8.68
CA GLN A 394 14.22 -33.50 9.16
C GLN A 394 12.86 -33.80 9.76
N LYS A 395 12.08 -34.69 9.12
CA LYS A 395 10.90 -35.27 9.74
C LYS A 395 11.31 -35.92 11.07
N GLN A 396 10.76 -35.43 12.19
CA GLN A 396 10.88 -36.18 13.44
C GLN A 396 10.22 -37.56 13.19
N PRO A 397 10.91 -38.63 13.52
CA PRO A 397 10.30 -39.97 13.40
C PRO A 397 9.04 -39.98 14.28
N VAL A 398 7.92 -40.35 13.68
CA VAL A 398 6.67 -40.62 14.38
C VAL A 398 6.96 -41.75 15.36
N GLY A 399 7.08 -41.39 16.67
CA GLY A 399 7.23 -42.36 17.77
C GLY A 399 5.92 -43.12 18.04
#